data_e7a187ecedff125567097420db9efe6b
#
_entry.id   e7a187ecedff125567097420db9efe6b
#
_cell.length_a   1.000
_cell.length_b   1.000
_cell.length_c   1.000
_cell.angle_alpha   90.00
_cell.angle_beta   90.00
_cell.angle_gamma   90.00
#
_symmetry.space_group_name_H-M   'P 1'
#
loop_
_entity.id
_entity.type
_entity.pdbx_description
1 polymer ?
#
loop_
_entity_poly.entity_id
_entity_poly.type
_entity_poly.pdbx_seq_one_letter_code
_entity_poly.pdbx_strand_id
1 'polypeptide(L)'
;MRPATLLLTVGLTVLSTIVGANAETERPHNLILFIPDGLRALTVTPQTAPAMAALRDQGVNFKNPHSLFPTFTMANSSAMATGHYLGDTSTFSNTIFTGYTVEPAGYTVTPFIENDLVIGDIDEHFGGNYLNEEVLLQLARAKGFSTAAIGKVGPTLIFDHTDRATESGQHSIVIDDSTGGNKGVPLSEEAKAAITKAGLPLATPSRGDNGKAGSATTPGTTVANVAQQAYFADVATKAVLPLFKERNKPFVLVFWSRDPDGSQHNTGDSLNQIIPGINGPTSLAGIKNADDNLAQLRKALDELGLAATTNIMIAADHGFSTISKESKTSPSTKGSYPDTPAGFLPMGFLAIDLSKALKLPLHDPNNRNAPVGDNTYPKAGNALIGRNPEKPDVVVATNGGSDLIYIPSKERKLTRQVIAALMEQDYVSGLFVDDDLGNFPGTLPMSTIALQGSSKLPRPTIVVNFRSYSAGCDVPAMCSVEVADTVLRQGQGMHGSFSRGDTMNFMAAIGPDFKTGFVSDLPVSNADIGMTAAKLLGLSARHKGRLVGRVMTEAMPNGATPKAYRGQISSKPDANGLKTVLQFQRVGEQRYFDAAGFPGRTVGLDAGQQKTAGH
;
A
#
# COMPACT_ATOMS: atom_id res chain seq x y z
N MET A 1 -38.59 91.62 28.89
CA MET A 1 -38.13 90.80 29.99
C MET A 1 -38.82 89.44 29.88
N ARG A 2 -38.16 88.43 29.42
CA ARG A 2 -38.64 87.02 29.40
C ARG A 2 -37.45 86.17 29.89
N PRO A 3 -37.69 85.23 30.81
CA PRO A 3 -36.60 84.38 31.32
C PRO A 3 -36.37 83.16 30.35
N ALA A 4 -35.12 82.83 30.24
CA ALA A 4 -34.67 81.65 29.47
C ALA A 4 -34.80 80.40 30.33
N THR A 5 -35.40 79.33 29.77
CA THR A 5 -35.52 78.03 30.38
C THR A 5 -34.36 77.14 29.88
N LEU A 6 -33.59 76.68 30.89
CA LEU A 6 -32.47 75.73 30.64
C LEU A 6 -32.99 74.31 30.65
N LEU A 7 -32.89 73.58 29.54
CA LEU A 7 -33.14 72.16 29.48
C LEU A 7 -31.85 71.38 29.78
N LEU A 8 -31.93 70.56 30.81
CA LEU A 8 -30.85 69.65 31.20
C LEU A 8 -31.14 68.30 30.50
N THR A 9 -30.35 67.92 29.51
CA THR A 9 -30.41 66.57 28.85
C THR A 9 -29.50 65.62 29.61
N VAL A 10 -30.09 64.63 30.28
CA VAL A 10 -29.38 63.51 30.90
C VAL A 10 -29.13 62.46 29.83
N GLY A 11 -27.86 62.32 29.41
CA GLY A 11 -27.44 61.26 28.50
C GLY A 11 -27.25 59.95 29.26
N LEU A 12 -28.08 58.95 28.95
CA LEU A 12 -27.95 57.59 29.44
C LEU A 12 -26.91 56.84 28.58
N THR A 13 -25.67 56.65 29.08
CA THR A 13 -24.67 55.86 28.39
C THR A 13 -24.91 54.37 28.70
N VAL A 14 -25.45 53.65 27.74
CA VAL A 14 -25.54 52.17 27.81
C VAL A 14 -24.18 51.58 27.48
N LEU A 15 -23.49 51.08 28.49
CA LEU A 15 -22.27 50.29 28.34
C LEU A 15 -22.69 48.89 27.83
N SER A 16 -22.55 48.64 26.52
CA SER A 16 -22.69 47.30 25.95
C SER A 16 -21.43 46.51 26.26
N THR A 17 -21.46 45.65 27.26
CA THR A 17 -20.44 44.62 27.49
C THR A 17 -20.57 43.59 26.33
N ILE A 18 -19.67 43.69 25.36
CA ILE A 18 -19.43 42.61 24.38
C ILE A 18 -18.75 41.47 25.16
N VAL A 19 -19.55 40.51 25.61
CA VAL A 19 -19.02 39.19 26.00
C VAL A 19 -18.50 38.55 24.73
N GLY A 20 -17.22 38.67 24.47
CA GLY A 20 -16.54 37.88 23.45
C GLY A 20 -16.69 36.41 23.85
N ALA A 21 -17.58 35.69 23.20
CA ALA A 21 -17.56 34.26 23.23
C ALA A 21 -16.22 33.84 22.57
N ASN A 22 -15.21 33.55 23.42
CA ASN A 22 -14.10 32.74 22.98
C ASN A 22 -14.74 31.43 22.52
N ALA A 23 -14.86 31.25 21.22
CA ALA A 23 -15.06 29.93 20.67
C ALA A 23 -13.82 29.15 21.11
N GLU A 24 -13.92 28.36 22.17
CA GLU A 24 -12.97 27.28 22.44
C GLU A 24 -12.83 26.55 21.12
N THR A 25 -11.65 26.63 20.48
CA THR A 25 -11.36 25.82 19.31
C THR A 25 -11.47 24.39 19.77
N GLU A 26 -12.51 23.73 19.35
CA GLU A 26 -12.79 22.34 19.72
C GLU A 26 -11.52 21.52 19.50
N ARG A 27 -11.09 20.82 20.55
CA ARG A 27 -9.85 20.03 20.52
C ARG A 27 -10.02 18.95 19.45
N PRO A 28 -9.07 18.79 18.51
CA PRO A 28 -9.20 17.76 17.48
C PRO A 28 -9.36 16.38 18.12
N HIS A 29 -10.24 15.55 17.54
CA HIS A 29 -10.45 14.18 17.98
C HIS A 29 -9.20 13.31 17.72
N ASN A 30 -9.12 12.19 18.41
CA ASN A 30 -8.11 11.18 18.18
C ASN A 30 -8.35 10.45 16.85
N LEU A 31 -7.30 9.82 16.33
CA LEU A 31 -7.41 8.96 15.15
C LEU A 31 -6.71 7.63 15.38
N ILE A 32 -7.40 6.53 15.07
CA ILE A 32 -6.81 5.22 14.79
C ILE A 32 -6.94 4.96 13.29
N LEU A 33 -5.82 4.76 12.61
CA LEU A 33 -5.77 4.20 11.26
C LEU A 33 -5.46 2.72 11.37
N PHE A 34 -6.46 1.88 11.13
CA PHE A 34 -6.35 0.42 11.17
C PHE A 34 -6.16 -0.11 9.75
N ILE A 35 -5.06 -0.81 9.50
CA ILE A 35 -4.68 -1.29 8.17
C ILE A 35 -4.59 -2.82 8.21
N PRO A 36 -5.63 -3.53 7.76
CA PRO A 36 -5.59 -4.97 7.56
C PRO A 36 -4.93 -5.26 6.21
N ASP A 37 -3.65 -5.64 6.23
CA ASP A 37 -2.82 -5.85 5.05
C ASP A 37 -3.45 -6.88 4.09
N GLY A 38 -3.59 -6.53 2.83
CA GLY A 38 -4.11 -7.43 1.78
C GLY A 38 -5.59 -7.82 1.92
N LEU A 39 -6.41 -7.03 2.63
CA LEU A 39 -7.82 -7.36 2.85
C LEU A 39 -8.70 -6.96 1.66
N ARG A 40 -9.27 -7.94 0.99
CA ARG A 40 -10.21 -7.78 -0.11
C ARG A 40 -11.57 -7.26 0.38
N ALA A 41 -12.12 -6.23 -0.28
CA ALA A 41 -13.36 -5.57 0.14
C ALA A 41 -14.55 -6.55 0.32
N LEU A 42 -14.72 -7.47 -0.62
CA LEU A 42 -15.89 -8.37 -0.66
C LEU A 42 -15.79 -9.55 0.32
N THR A 43 -14.64 -9.77 0.96
CA THR A 43 -14.49 -10.82 1.98
C THR A 43 -14.99 -10.38 3.35
N VAL A 44 -15.26 -9.09 3.57
CA VAL A 44 -15.74 -8.56 4.85
C VAL A 44 -17.26 -8.73 4.94
N THR A 45 -17.67 -9.78 5.64
CA THR A 45 -19.06 -10.11 5.91
C THR A 45 -19.28 -10.30 7.42
N PRO A 46 -20.53 -10.30 7.91
CA PRO A 46 -20.81 -10.62 9.33
C PRO A 46 -20.30 -11.99 9.77
N GLN A 47 -20.04 -12.92 8.84
CA GLN A 47 -19.55 -14.26 9.12
C GLN A 47 -18.02 -14.33 9.16
N THR A 48 -17.33 -13.61 8.28
CA THR A 48 -15.87 -13.68 8.13
C THR A 48 -15.13 -12.65 8.98
N ALA A 49 -15.71 -11.46 9.15
CA ALA A 49 -15.11 -10.32 9.84
C ALA A 49 -16.20 -9.48 10.55
N PRO A 50 -16.82 -10.01 11.63
CA PRO A 50 -17.98 -9.38 12.27
C PRO A 50 -17.72 -7.99 12.84
N ALA A 51 -16.53 -7.71 13.40
CA ALA A 51 -16.21 -6.40 13.96
C ALA A 51 -16.02 -5.34 12.88
N MET A 52 -15.35 -5.68 11.77
CA MET A 52 -15.19 -4.78 10.61
C MET A 52 -16.53 -4.55 9.90
N ALA A 53 -17.34 -5.59 9.73
CA ALA A 53 -18.68 -5.48 9.14
C ALA A 53 -19.59 -4.57 9.99
N ALA A 54 -19.60 -4.75 11.32
CA ALA A 54 -20.36 -3.92 12.23
C ALA A 54 -19.88 -2.44 12.20
N LEU A 55 -18.56 -2.21 12.18
CA LEU A 55 -18.01 -0.85 12.08
C LEU A 55 -18.44 -0.18 10.76
N ARG A 56 -18.28 -0.88 9.64
CA ARG A 56 -18.71 -0.42 8.31
C ARG A 56 -20.19 -0.04 8.28
N ASP A 57 -21.05 -0.90 8.83
CA ASP A 57 -22.50 -0.74 8.76
C ASP A 57 -23.01 0.34 9.73
N GLN A 58 -22.33 0.54 10.87
CA GLN A 58 -22.63 1.61 11.84
C GLN A 58 -22.09 2.98 11.41
N GLY A 59 -20.95 3.02 10.74
CA GLY A 59 -20.27 4.21 10.29
C GLY A 59 -20.42 4.49 8.81
N VAL A 60 -19.30 4.58 8.09
CA VAL A 60 -19.23 4.83 6.66
C VAL A 60 -18.75 3.57 5.93
N ASN A 61 -19.54 3.13 4.96
CA ASN A 61 -19.18 2.07 4.03
C ASN A 61 -18.71 2.68 2.70
N PHE A 62 -17.43 2.58 2.40
CA PHE A 62 -16.90 2.96 1.09
C PHE A 62 -16.97 1.76 0.15
N LYS A 63 -18.00 1.72 -0.71
CA LYS A 63 -18.25 0.58 -1.63
C LYS A 63 -17.33 0.51 -2.83
N ASN A 64 -16.62 1.57 -3.12
CA ASN A 64 -15.82 1.71 -4.33
C ASN A 64 -14.38 2.13 -4.04
N PRO A 65 -13.66 1.34 -3.22
CA PRO A 65 -12.28 1.63 -2.83
C PRO A 65 -11.30 1.22 -3.93
N HIS A 66 -10.13 1.88 -3.92
CA HIS A 66 -9.05 1.66 -4.87
C HIS A 66 -7.70 1.73 -4.16
N SER A 67 -6.94 0.65 -4.16
CA SER A 67 -5.50 0.73 -3.94
C SER A 67 -4.80 1.29 -5.17
N LEU A 68 -3.63 1.90 -4.97
CA LEU A 68 -2.85 2.46 -6.07
C LEU A 68 -2.00 1.36 -6.71
N PHE A 69 -1.91 1.41 -8.04
CA PHE A 69 -1.05 0.51 -8.82
C PHE A 69 0.37 1.10 -8.98
N PRO A 70 1.42 0.27 -8.84
CA PRO A 70 1.42 -1.15 -8.47
C PRO A 70 0.90 -1.40 -7.05
N THR A 71 0.04 -2.43 -6.91
CA THR A 71 -0.75 -2.70 -5.71
C THR A 71 0.08 -3.43 -4.65
N PHE A 72 1.14 -2.77 -4.16
CA PHE A 72 2.07 -3.29 -3.17
C PHE A 72 2.01 -2.53 -1.85
N THR A 73 2.40 -3.22 -0.79
CA THR A 73 2.36 -2.74 0.60
C THR A 73 3.09 -1.42 0.80
N MET A 74 4.39 -1.34 0.45
CA MET A 74 5.18 -0.13 0.67
C MET A 74 4.70 1.04 -0.19
N ALA A 75 4.28 0.76 -1.43
CA ALA A 75 3.69 1.74 -2.32
C ALA A 75 2.44 2.38 -1.71
N ASN A 76 1.49 1.56 -1.27
CA ASN A 76 0.23 2.04 -0.70
C ASN A 76 0.39 2.59 0.72
N SER A 77 1.36 2.09 1.51
CA SER A 77 1.75 2.71 2.78
C SER A 77 2.22 4.16 2.57
N SER A 78 3.11 4.39 1.59
CA SER A 78 3.59 5.73 1.26
C SER A 78 2.45 6.68 0.87
N ALA A 79 1.47 6.17 0.13
CA ALA A 79 0.29 6.94 -0.27
C ALA A 79 -0.60 7.30 0.93
N MET A 80 -0.87 6.35 1.84
CA MET A 80 -1.63 6.61 3.06
C MET A 80 -0.90 7.57 4.01
N ALA A 81 0.42 7.45 4.13
CA ALA A 81 1.22 8.29 5.01
C ALA A 81 1.34 9.74 4.54
N THR A 82 1.38 9.98 3.23
CA THR A 82 1.63 11.31 2.64
C THR A 82 0.39 11.97 2.04
N GLY A 83 -0.60 11.18 1.64
CA GLY A 83 -1.72 11.64 0.82
C GLY A 83 -1.38 11.84 -0.66
N HIS A 84 -0.25 11.32 -1.14
CA HIS A 84 0.21 11.44 -2.52
C HIS A 84 0.14 10.12 -3.30
N TYR A 85 0.00 10.21 -4.62
CA TYR A 85 0.19 9.08 -5.52
C TYR A 85 1.67 8.74 -5.70
N LEU A 86 1.94 7.53 -6.18
CA LEU A 86 3.28 6.93 -6.18
C LEU A 86 4.33 7.68 -7.01
N GLY A 87 3.92 8.42 -8.04
CA GLY A 87 4.82 9.27 -8.82
C GLY A 87 5.48 10.38 -8.01
N ASP A 88 4.89 10.81 -6.90
CA ASP A 88 5.47 11.79 -6.00
C ASP A 88 6.30 11.14 -4.88
N THR A 89 5.89 9.96 -4.38
CA THR A 89 6.50 9.36 -3.19
C THR A 89 7.73 8.48 -3.47
N SER A 90 8.10 8.27 -4.71
CA SER A 90 9.23 7.41 -5.09
C SER A 90 9.07 5.91 -4.77
N THR A 91 8.03 5.52 -4.04
CA THR A 91 7.82 4.13 -3.61
C THR A 91 6.96 3.40 -4.63
N PHE A 92 7.60 2.96 -5.72
CA PHE A 92 6.87 2.34 -6.84
C PHE A 92 6.45 0.89 -6.56
N SER A 93 7.09 0.21 -5.58
CA SER A 93 6.81 -1.18 -5.22
C SER A 93 7.54 -1.56 -3.92
N ASN A 94 7.50 -2.86 -3.53
CA ASN A 94 8.24 -3.39 -2.38
C ASN A 94 9.72 -3.62 -2.70
N THR A 95 10.07 -3.91 -3.96
CA THR A 95 11.45 -3.95 -4.45
C THR A 95 11.63 -2.86 -5.51
N ILE A 96 12.63 -2.02 -5.35
CA ILE A 96 12.89 -0.86 -6.21
C ILE A 96 14.37 -0.79 -6.62
N PHE A 97 14.67 -0.15 -7.74
CA PHE A 97 16.04 0.19 -8.11
C PHE A 97 16.43 1.54 -7.51
N THR A 98 17.48 1.56 -6.71
CA THR A 98 17.93 2.76 -5.99
C THR A 98 18.96 3.59 -6.76
N GLY A 99 19.61 2.99 -7.77
CA GLY A 99 20.70 3.64 -8.52
C GLY A 99 22.06 3.58 -7.82
N TYR A 100 22.11 3.08 -6.59
CA TYR A 100 23.31 2.84 -5.80
C TYR A 100 23.17 1.54 -4.98
N THR A 101 24.26 1.03 -4.43
CA THR A 101 24.26 -0.19 -3.61
C THR A 101 23.85 0.11 -2.18
N VAL A 102 22.81 -0.58 -1.69
CA VAL A 102 22.27 -0.44 -0.33
C VAL A 102 22.92 -1.43 0.60
N GLU A 103 23.72 -0.93 1.56
CA GLU A 103 24.52 -1.76 2.47
C GLU A 103 23.67 -2.72 3.31
N PRO A 104 22.61 -2.28 4.03
CA PRO A 104 21.78 -3.16 4.84
C PRO A 104 21.04 -4.25 4.04
N ALA A 105 20.89 -4.05 2.73
CA ALA A 105 20.31 -5.04 1.81
C ALA A 105 21.37 -5.98 1.18
N GLY A 106 22.58 -6.04 1.74
CA GLY A 106 23.69 -6.87 1.22
C GLY A 106 24.34 -6.28 -0.02
N TYR A 107 24.38 -4.96 -0.13
CA TYR A 107 24.95 -4.19 -1.26
C TYR A 107 24.24 -4.41 -2.60
N THR A 108 22.98 -4.82 -2.60
CA THR A 108 22.18 -4.85 -3.83
C THR A 108 21.76 -3.44 -4.26
N VAL A 109 21.57 -3.24 -5.56
CA VAL A 109 20.97 -2.04 -6.14
C VAL A 109 19.45 -2.14 -6.25
N THR A 110 18.88 -3.33 -5.95
CA THR A 110 17.45 -3.61 -5.97
C THR A 110 16.97 -4.13 -4.61
N PRO A 111 17.03 -3.30 -3.55
CA PRO A 111 16.63 -3.72 -2.22
C PRO A 111 15.13 -3.99 -2.12
N PHE A 112 14.77 -4.98 -1.29
CA PHE A 112 13.42 -5.12 -0.73
C PHE A 112 13.29 -4.17 0.45
N ILE A 113 12.32 -3.26 0.41
CA ILE A 113 12.24 -2.11 1.32
C ILE A 113 11.33 -2.30 2.55
N GLU A 114 10.75 -3.48 2.76
CA GLU A 114 10.12 -3.81 4.05
C GLU A 114 11.19 -4.14 5.11
N ASN A 115 12.05 -3.17 5.41
CA ASN A 115 13.18 -3.32 6.32
C ASN A 115 13.62 -1.94 6.84
N ASP A 116 13.60 -1.75 8.14
CA ASP A 116 13.88 -0.45 8.78
C ASP A 116 15.28 0.08 8.49
N LEU A 117 16.29 -0.80 8.47
CA LEU A 117 17.65 -0.39 8.15
C LEU A 117 17.78 0.03 6.68
N VAL A 118 17.08 -0.67 5.77
CA VAL A 118 17.05 -0.34 4.34
C VAL A 118 16.37 1.00 4.12
N ILE A 119 15.23 1.24 4.76
CA ILE A 119 14.54 2.54 4.71
C ILE A 119 15.49 3.64 5.19
N GLY A 120 16.23 3.37 6.29
CA GLY A 120 17.20 4.28 6.84
C GLY A 120 18.32 4.68 5.91
N ASP A 121 18.95 3.71 5.28
CA ASP A 121 20.03 3.92 4.31
C ASP A 121 19.53 4.74 3.11
N ILE A 122 18.32 4.41 2.60
CA ILE A 122 17.72 5.15 1.49
C ILE A 122 17.40 6.60 1.90
N ASP A 123 16.87 6.82 3.09
CA ASP A 123 16.61 8.18 3.58
C ASP A 123 17.90 9.02 3.66
N GLU A 124 18.97 8.46 4.23
CA GLU A 124 20.26 9.15 4.32
C GLU A 124 20.81 9.50 2.94
N HIS A 125 20.77 8.56 2.00
CA HIS A 125 21.25 8.78 0.64
C HIS A 125 20.47 9.90 -0.07
N PHE A 126 19.16 10.00 0.16
CA PHE A 126 18.29 11.00 -0.46
C PHE A 126 18.03 12.23 0.42
N GLY A 127 18.94 12.55 1.35
CA GLY A 127 18.92 13.77 2.16
C GLY A 127 17.89 13.77 3.28
N GLY A 128 17.67 12.62 3.90
CA GLY A 128 16.86 12.43 5.11
C GLY A 128 15.37 12.19 4.87
N ASN A 129 14.92 12.21 3.62
CA ASN A 129 13.53 11.90 3.26
C ASN A 129 13.44 11.46 1.79
N TYR A 130 13.44 10.15 1.56
CA TYR A 130 13.34 9.60 0.20
C TYR A 130 11.94 9.72 -0.40
N LEU A 131 10.89 9.74 0.44
CA LEU A 131 9.51 9.95 -0.02
C LEU A 131 9.29 11.33 -0.63
N ASN A 132 10.16 12.29 -0.33
CA ASN A 132 10.08 13.68 -0.75
C ASN A 132 8.91 14.49 -0.15
N GLU A 133 7.90 13.87 0.46
CA GLU A 133 6.72 14.49 1.06
C GLU A 133 6.73 14.35 2.59
N GLU A 134 5.96 15.19 3.30
CA GLU A 134 5.76 15.09 4.75
C GLU A 134 4.77 13.95 5.06
N VAL A 135 5.03 13.22 6.15
CA VAL A 135 4.20 12.07 6.54
C VAL A 135 3.30 12.38 7.73
N LEU A 136 2.21 11.64 7.85
CA LEU A 136 1.10 11.89 8.78
C LEU A 136 1.55 11.99 10.25
N LEU A 137 2.35 11.05 10.76
CA LEU A 137 2.76 11.07 12.16
C LEU A 137 3.77 12.16 12.44
N GLN A 138 4.66 12.48 11.50
CA GLN A 138 5.57 13.64 11.62
C GLN A 138 4.78 14.94 11.79
N LEU A 139 3.77 15.17 10.96
CA LEU A 139 2.90 16.35 11.03
C LEU A 139 2.09 16.39 12.33
N ALA A 140 1.52 15.25 12.74
CA ALA A 140 0.75 15.15 13.98
C ALA A 140 1.63 15.41 15.21
N ARG A 141 2.83 14.85 15.26
CA ARG A 141 3.82 15.06 16.32
C ARG A 141 4.26 16.52 16.40
N ALA A 142 4.56 17.15 15.26
CA ALA A 142 4.89 18.58 15.20
C ALA A 142 3.76 19.48 15.73
N LYS A 143 2.51 19.02 15.64
CA LYS A 143 1.33 19.72 16.22
C LYS A 143 1.05 19.35 17.68
N GLY A 144 1.86 18.49 18.29
CA GLY A 144 1.77 18.13 19.71
C GLY A 144 0.89 16.93 20.03
N PHE A 145 0.48 16.14 19.03
CA PHE A 145 -0.22 14.86 19.24
C PHE A 145 0.74 13.82 19.85
N SER A 146 0.17 12.86 20.57
CA SER A 146 0.85 11.60 20.86
C SER A 146 0.75 10.70 19.62
N THR A 147 1.87 10.10 19.22
CA THR A 147 1.91 9.32 17.95
C THR A 147 2.51 7.94 18.16
N ALA A 148 1.92 6.94 17.52
CA ALA A 148 2.45 5.58 17.47
C ALA A 148 2.12 4.90 16.15
N ALA A 149 3.00 4.00 15.73
CA ALA A 149 2.78 3.06 14.64
C ALA A 149 3.18 1.65 15.11
N ILE A 150 2.27 0.68 14.97
CA ILE A 150 2.42 -0.67 15.52
C ILE A 150 2.03 -1.69 14.46
N GLY A 151 2.86 -2.70 14.19
CA GLY A 151 2.52 -3.81 13.32
C GLY A 151 3.63 -4.31 12.39
N LYS A 152 3.34 -4.54 11.12
CA LYS A 152 4.25 -5.09 10.10
C LYS A 152 5.46 -4.18 9.88
N VAL A 153 6.67 -4.75 9.92
CA VAL A 153 7.93 -4.05 9.60
C VAL A 153 7.91 -3.45 8.19
N GLY A 154 8.48 -2.28 8.05
CA GLY A 154 8.53 -1.50 6.81
C GLY A 154 7.35 -0.54 6.70
N PRO A 155 6.13 -0.95 6.32
CA PRO A 155 5.02 -0.03 6.13
C PRO A 155 4.62 0.73 7.40
N THR A 156 4.80 0.14 8.58
CA THR A 156 4.58 0.80 9.88
C THR A 156 5.53 1.98 10.07
N LEU A 157 6.82 1.82 9.76
CA LEU A 157 7.82 2.86 9.88
C LEU A 157 7.58 4.03 8.90
N ILE A 158 7.03 3.78 7.71
CA ILE A 158 6.80 4.80 6.67
C ILE A 158 6.03 6.02 7.20
N PHE A 159 5.15 5.84 8.18
CA PHE A 159 4.36 6.94 8.74
C PHE A 159 5.19 7.96 9.57
N ASP A 160 6.43 7.60 9.97
CA ASP A 160 7.41 8.50 10.61
C ASP A 160 8.86 8.07 10.33
N HIS A 161 9.18 7.73 9.09
CA HIS A 161 10.46 7.12 8.68
C HIS A 161 11.67 8.04 8.84
N THR A 162 11.47 9.36 8.86
CA THR A 162 12.58 10.33 8.95
C THR A 162 13.10 10.52 10.39
N ASP A 163 12.39 10.00 11.39
CA ASP A 163 12.72 10.16 12.79
C ASP A 163 12.92 8.81 13.48
N ARG A 164 14.12 8.29 13.40
CA ARG A 164 14.53 6.98 13.94
C ARG A 164 15.46 7.08 15.13
N ALA A 165 15.83 8.31 15.56
CA ALA A 165 16.76 8.52 16.64
C ALA A 165 16.06 8.62 17.99
N THR A 166 16.72 8.14 19.05
CA THR A 166 16.21 8.15 20.43
C THR A 166 16.67 9.35 21.26
N GLU A 167 17.56 10.21 20.72
CA GLU A 167 18.42 11.04 21.55
C GLU A 167 17.87 12.40 21.95
N SER A 168 16.86 12.97 21.32
CA SER A 168 16.29 14.25 21.80
C SER A 168 14.95 14.58 21.16
N GLY A 169 13.86 14.50 21.89
CA GLY A 169 12.56 15.01 21.48
C GLY A 169 11.41 14.01 21.63
N GLN A 170 10.21 14.45 21.29
CA GLN A 170 9.04 13.56 21.22
C GLN A 170 9.09 12.79 19.92
N HIS A 171 9.43 11.50 19.97
CA HIS A 171 9.39 10.59 18.85
C HIS A 171 8.07 9.83 18.82
N SER A 172 7.65 9.34 17.65
CA SER A 172 6.59 8.36 17.56
C SER A 172 7.04 7.03 18.19
N ILE A 173 6.12 6.35 18.86
CA ILE A 173 6.37 4.97 19.33
C ILE A 173 6.21 4.06 18.13
N VAL A 174 7.32 3.47 17.63
CA VAL A 174 7.31 2.51 16.52
C VAL A 174 7.57 1.12 17.09
N ILE A 175 6.66 0.18 16.84
CA ILE A 175 6.74 -1.21 17.30
C ILE A 175 6.34 -2.12 16.13
N ASP A 176 7.28 -2.94 15.69
CA ASP A 176 7.10 -3.85 14.55
C ASP A 176 7.80 -5.20 14.76
N ASP A 177 7.89 -6.01 13.71
CA ASP A 177 8.57 -7.33 13.73
C ASP A 177 10.03 -7.26 14.18
N SER A 178 10.70 -6.13 13.99
CA SER A 178 12.12 -5.91 14.30
C SER A 178 12.36 -5.36 15.71
N THR A 179 11.31 -4.94 16.41
CA THR A 179 11.39 -4.31 17.73
C THR A 179 12.01 -5.25 18.77
N GLY A 180 12.95 -4.72 19.55
CA GLY A 180 13.71 -5.47 20.55
C GLY A 180 14.93 -6.18 19.97
N GLY A 181 15.10 -6.19 18.64
CA GLY A 181 16.30 -6.62 17.95
C GLY A 181 17.25 -5.46 17.60
N ASN A 182 18.39 -5.80 16.98
CA ASN A 182 19.38 -4.81 16.53
C ASN A 182 19.04 -4.13 15.17
N LYS A 183 17.89 -4.47 14.58
CA LYS A 183 17.46 -3.96 13.27
C LYS A 183 16.24 -3.03 13.36
N GLY A 184 15.52 -3.03 14.47
CA GLY A 184 14.33 -2.22 14.68
C GLY A 184 14.66 -0.83 15.22
N VAL A 185 13.66 0.05 15.17
CA VAL A 185 13.73 1.38 15.79
C VAL A 185 13.80 1.21 17.31
N PRO A 186 14.75 1.86 18.01
CA PRO A 186 14.85 1.75 19.46
C PRO A 186 13.63 2.33 20.16
N LEU A 187 13.13 1.64 21.20
CA LEU A 187 12.05 2.13 22.05
C LEU A 187 12.57 3.21 23.01
N SER A 188 11.80 4.29 23.19
CA SER A 188 12.06 5.27 24.26
C SER A 188 11.90 4.64 25.64
N GLU A 189 12.52 5.22 26.67
CA GLU A 189 12.39 4.73 28.05
C GLU A 189 10.94 4.77 28.54
N GLU A 190 10.15 5.76 28.12
CA GLU A 190 8.74 5.85 28.43
C GLU A 190 7.94 4.68 27.81
N ALA A 191 8.21 4.36 26.54
CA ALA A 191 7.57 3.22 25.88
C ALA A 191 7.95 1.88 26.53
N LYS A 192 9.24 1.70 26.86
CA LYS A 192 9.72 0.52 27.60
C LYS A 192 9.02 0.37 28.94
N ALA A 193 8.91 1.47 29.71
CA ALA A 193 8.23 1.48 31.00
C ALA A 193 6.74 1.11 30.88
N ALA A 194 6.03 1.66 29.88
CA ALA A 194 4.63 1.35 29.62
C ALA A 194 4.42 -0.12 29.23
N ILE A 195 5.25 -0.67 28.35
CA ILE A 195 5.19 -2.09 27.93
C ILE A 195 5.49 -3.02 29.11
N THR A 196 6.51 -2.70 29.92
CA THR A 196 6.87 -3.47 31.13
C THR A 196 5.76 -3.41 32.18
N LYS A 197 5.16 -2.25 32.43
CA LYS A 197 4.01 -2.06 33.32
C LYS A 197 2.81 -2.90 32.88
N ALA A 198 2.62 -3.09 31.59
CA ALA A 198 1.59 -3.96 31.02
C ALA A 198 1.92 -5.46 31.11
N GLY A 199 3.11 -5.84 31.61
CA GLY A 199 3.55 -7.23 31.71
C GLY A 199 3.92 -7.86 30.36
N LEU A 200 4.24 -7.06 29.35
CA LEU A 200 4.55 -7.51 27.99
C LEU A 200 6.07 -7.53 27.74
N PRO A 201 6.57 -8.43 26.87
CA PRO A 201 7.97 -8.43 26.47
C PRO A 201 8.30 -7.19 25.64
N LEU A 202 9.56 -6.71 25.75
CA LEU A 202 10.05 -5.57 24.94
C LEU A 202 10.42 -5.98 23.51
N ALA A 203 10.53 -7.26 23.23
CA ALA A 203 10.82 -7.79 21.90
C ALA A 203 9.57 -8.43 21.29
N THR A 204 9.35 -8.15 20.01
CA THR A 204 8.25 -8.74 19.25
C THR A 204 8.45 -10.24 19.05
N PRO A 205 7.45 -11.10 19.30
CA PRO A 205 7.56 -12.52 19.03
C PRO A 205 7.57 -12.79 17.51
N SER A 206 8.16 -13.93 17.13
CA SER A 206 8.18 -14.38 15.74
C SER A 206 6.79 -14.81 15.26
N ARG A 207 6.63 -14.92 13.93
CA ARG A 207 5.40 -15.45 13.30
C ARG A 207 5.16 -16.95 13.52
N GLY A 208 6.16 -17.69 14.04
CA GLY A 208 6.07 -19.12 14.23
C GLY A 208 5.69 -19.89 12.96
N ASP A 209 4.71 -20.78 13.06
CA ASP A 209 4.26 -21.61 11.93
C ASP A 209 3.63 -20.80 10.78
N ASN A 210 3.10 -19.61 11.05
CA ASN A 210 2.58 -18.71 10.01
C ASN A 210 3.67 -18.26 9.04
N GLY A 211 4.94 -18.23 9.46
CA GLY A 211 6.08 -17.87 8.60
C GLY A 211 6.53 -18.95 7.61
N LYS A 212 5.90 -20.15 7.62
CA LYS A 212 6.30 -21.26 6.74
C LYS A 212 5.72 -21.07 5.34
N ALA A 213 6.58 -20.77 4.37
CA ALA A 213 6.20 -20.58 2.97
C ALA A 213 5.96 -21.90 2.20
N GLY A 214 6.47 -23.02 2.71
CA GLY A 214 6.43 -24.30 2.00
C GLY A 214 7.47 -24.41 0.88
N SER A 215 7.29 -25.42 0.01
CA SER A 215 8.13 -25.70 -1.15
C SER A 215 7.28 -26.26 -2.31
N ALA A 216 7.90 -26.60 -3.43
CA ALA A 216 7.20 -27.27 -4.54
C ALA A 216 6.52 -28.60 -4.15
N THR A 217 6.96 -29.24 -3.07
CA THR A 217 6.48 -30.55 -2.61
C THR A 217 5.88 -30.53 -1.19
N THR A 218 6.00 -29.41 -0.48
CA THR A 218 5.54 -29.28 0.91
C THR A 218 4.60 -28.09 1.03
N PRO A 219 3.38 -28.26 1.55
CA PRO A 219 2.46 -27.15 1.77
C PRO A 219 3.05 -26.04 2.66
N GLY A 220 2.62 -24.82 2.43
CA GLY A 220 2.90 -23.68 3.30
C GLY A 220 2.15 -23.75 4.64
N THR A 221 1.94 -22.60 5.25
CA THR A 221 1.22 -22.53 6.53
C THR A 221 -0.27 -22.89 6.40
N THR A 222 -0.84 -23.43 7.47
CA THR A 222 -2.28 -23.66 7.62
C THR A 222 -2.85 -22.88 8.82
N VAL A 223 -2.07 -21.94 9.38
CA VAL A 223 -2.46 -21.15 10.56
C VAL A 223 -2.28 -19.64 10.29
N ALA A 224 -3.14 -18.84 10.91
CA ALA A 224 -3.01 -17.38 10.93
C ALA A 224 -1.88 -16.92 11.86
N ASN A 225 -1.45 -15.67 11.75
CA ASN A 225 -0.38 -15.05 12.57
C ASN A 225 -0.90 -14.61 13.95
N VAL A 226 -1.56 -15.50 14.69
CA VAL A 226 -2.30 -15.14 15.91
C VAL A 226 -1.37 -14.63 17.02
N ALA A 227 -0.28 -15.33 17.31
CA ALA A 227 0.57 -15.01 18.46
C ALA A 227 1.26 -13.63 18.33
N GLN A 228 1.82 -13.33 17.16
CA GLN A 228 2.46 -12.05 16.93
C GLN A 228 1.44 -10.91 16.86
N GLN A 229 0.31 -11.11 16.20
CA GLN A 229 -0.73 -10.10 16.09
C GLN A 229 -1.39 -9.81 17.45
N ALA A 230 -1.60 -10.82 18.29
CA ALA A 230 -2.07 -10.63 19.65
C ALA A 230 -1.09 -9.79 20.49
N TYR A 231 0.22 -9.98 20.30
CA TYR A 231 1.23 -9.12 20.95
C TYR A 231 1.07 -7.66 20.52
N PHE A 232 0.95 -7.38 19.23
CA PHE A 232 0.76 -6.01 18.74
C PHE A 232 -0.54 -5.38 19.27
N ALA A 233 -1.63 -6.13 19.27
CA ALA A 233 -2.90 -5.68 19.83
C ALA A 233 -2.80 -5.44 21.34
N ASP A 234 -2.11 -6.30 22.09
CA ASP A 234 -1.88 -6.14 23.53
C ASP A 234 -1.00 -4.92 23.83
N VAL A 235 0.07 -4.70 23.09
CA VAL A 235 0.90 -3.49 23.25
C VAL A 235 0.09 -2.23 22.95
N ALA A 236 -0.70 -2.22 21.89
CA ALA A 236 -1.56 -1.08 21.57
C ALA A 236 -2.56 -0.78 22.66
N THR A 237 -3.25 -1.82 23.18
CA THR A 237 -4.40 -1.67 24.10
C THR A 237 -4.02 -1.60 25.57
N LYS A 238 -2.97 -2.31 26.00
CA LYS A 238 -2.55 -2.39 27.41
C LYS A 238 -1.40 -1.45 27.77
N ALA A 239 -0.62 -0.97 26.78
CA ALA A 239 0.51 -0.06 27.03
C ALA A 239 0.32 1.32 26.37
N VAL A 240 0.14 1.37 25.04
CA VAL A 240 0.20 2.63 24.27
C VAL A 240 -1.06 3.50 24.47
N LEU A 241 -2.27 2.95 24.32
CA LEU A 241 -3.51 3.72 24.56
C LEU A 241 -3.65 4.21 26.01
N PRO A 242 -3.35 3.41 27.07
CA PRO A 242 -3.29 3.91 28.44
C PRO A 242 -2.28 5.05 28.62
N LEU A 243 -1.07 4.94 28.06
CA LEU A 243 -0.06 5.99 28.08
C LEU A 243 -0.57 7.27 27.40
N PHE A 244 -1.23 7.17 26.25
CA PHE A 244 -1.81 8.32 25.56
C PHE A 244 -2.93 8.99 26.35
N LYS A 245 -3.75 8.19 27.05
CA LYS A 245 -4.76 8.71 27.98
C LYS A 245 -4.10 9.47 29.15
N GLU A 246 -3.03 8.92 29.75
CA GLU A 246 -2.27 9.55 30.83
C GLU A 246 -1.66 10.90 30.36
N ARG A 247 -1.14 10.97 29.13
CA ARG A 247 -0.61 12.22 28.52
C ARG A 247 -1.68 13.28 28.30
N ASN A 248 -2.95 12.91 28.29
CA ASN A 248 -4.10 13.81 28.08
C ASN A 248 -3.93 14.74 26.86
N LYS A 249 -3.43 14.21 25.77
CA LYS A 249 -3.25 14.89 24.47
C LYS A 249 -4.03 14.13 23.39
N PRO A 250 -4.46 14.79 22.30
CA PRO A 250 -4.94 14.06 21.14
C PRO A 250 -3.86 13.11 20.64
N PHE A 251 -4.29 12.01 20.02
CA PHE A 251 -3.34 11.01 19.51
C PHE A 251 -3.66 10.53 18.10
N VAL A 252 -2.62 10.02 17.44
CA VAL A 252 -2.72 9.24 16.20
C VAL A 252 -2.04 7.90 16.43
N LEU A 253 -2.78 6.82 16.25
CA LEU A 253 -2.28 5.45 16.27
C LEU A 253 -2.48 4.82 14.90
N VAL A 254 -1.40 4.43 14.23
CA VAL A 254 -1.42 3.55 13.06
C VAL A 254 -1.26 2.12 13.56
N PHE A 255 -2.22 1.25 13.24
CA PHE A 255 -2.15 -0.18 13.55
C PHE A 255 -2.17 -0.97 12.25
N TRP A 256 -1.04 -1.58 11.91
CA TRP A 256 -0.86 -2.37 10.69
C TRP A 256 -0.92 -3.86 11.00
N SER A 257 -2.07 -4.47 10.79
CA SER A 257 -2.22 -5.93 10.91
C SER A 257 -1.55 -6.61 9.71
N ARG A 258 -0.55 -7.48 9.95
CA ARG A 258 0.07 -8.29 8.90
C ARG A 258 -0.92 -9.28 8.26
N ASP A 259 -1.91 -9.75 9.01
CA ASP A 259 -2.98 -10.56 8.46
C ASP A 259 -4.08 -9.67 7.85
N PRO A 260 -4.72 -10.17 6.76
CA PRO A 260 -4.62 -11.51 6.18
C PRO A 260 -3.44 -11.73 5.20
N ASP A 261 -2.67 -10.71 4.80
CA ASP A 261 -1.58 -10.77 3.81
C ASP A 261 -0.60 -11.92 4.07
N GLY A 262 0.00 -11.95 5.28
CA GLY A 262 1.00 -12.96 5.64
C GLY A 262 0.49 -14.40 5.59
N SER A 263 -0.79 -14.61 5.91
CA SER A 263 -1.44 -15.92 5.83
C SER A 263 -1.79 -16.29 4.37
N GLN A 264 -2.23 -15.32 3.56
CA GLN A 264 -2.55 -15.51 2.15
C GLN A 264 -1.30 -15.83 1.31
N HIS A 265 -0.19 -15.12 1.55
CA HIS A 265 1.08 -15.41 0.88
C HIS A 265 1.57 -16.84 1.12
N ASN A 266 1.51 -17.29 2.36
CA ASN A 266 2.09 -18.56 2.76
C ASN A 266 1.07 -19.70 2.80
N THR A 267 -0.17 -19.51 2.34
CA THR A 267 -1.22 -20.52 2.47
C THR A 267 -0.79 -21.90 1.96
N GLY A 268 -1.05 -22.91 2.79
CA GLY A 268 -0.82 -24.32 2.47
C GLY A 268 -2.06 -25.04 1.97
N ASP A 269 -3.17 -24.33 1.74
CA ASP A 269 -4.45 -24.92 1.38
C ASP A 269 -4.48 -25.51 -0.05
N SER A 270 -3.51 -25.11 -0.90
CA SER A 270 -3.47 -25.46 -2.33
C SER A 270 -2.04 -25.71 -2.82
N LEU A 271 -1.51 -26.92 -2.60
CA LEU A 271 -0.19 -27.26 -3.15
C LEU A 271 -0.26 -27.43 -4.68
N ASN A 272 0.35 -26.50 -5.42
CA ASN A 272 0.42 -26.48 -6.90
C ASN A 272 -0.95 -26.47 -7.61
N GLN A 273 -2.04 -26.18 -6.88
CA GLN A 273 -3.40 -26.04 -7.40
C GLN A 273 -3.88 -24.61 -7.21
N ILE A 274 -4.78 -24.15 -8.10
CA ILE A 274 -5.33 -22.79 -8.01
C ILE A 274 -6.48 -22.71 -6.99
N ILE A 275 -7.18 -23.82 -6.75
CA ILE A 275 -8.35 -23.88 -5.89
C ILE A 275 -8.02 -24.75 -4.66
N PRO A 276 -8.39 -24.30 -3.42
CA PRO A 276 -9.11 -23.08 -3.07
C PRO A 276 -8.28 -21.80 -3.13
N GLY A 277 -6.94 -21.84 -3.22
CA GLY A 277 -6.06 -20.68 -3.26
C GLY A 277 -6.28 -19.79 -2.03
N ILE A 278 -6.37 -18.50 -2.26
CA ILE A 278 -6.63 -17.50 -1.20
C ILE A 278 -8.07 -17.49 -0.65
N ASN A 279 -8.93 -18.38 -1.11
CA ASN A 279 -10.28 -18.57 -0.56
C ASN A 279 -10.37 -19.76 0.40
N GLY A 280 -9.23 -20.36 0.75
CA GLY A 280 -9.12 -21.48 1.67
C GLY A 280 -9.20 -21.09 3.14
N PRO A 281 -9.23 -22.11 4.04
CA PRO A 281 -9.36 -21.92 5.49
C PRO A 281 -8.28 -21.02 6.10
N THR A 282 -7.04 -21.11 5.62
CA THR A 282 -5.91 -20.33 6.14
C THR A 282 -6.12 -18.83 5.92
N SER A 283 -6.56 -18.44 4.73
CA SER A 283 -6.87 -17.03 4.42
C SER A 283 -8.05 -16.51 5.24
N LEU A 284 -9.10 -17.32 5.41
CA LEU A 284 -10.25 -16.98 6.26
C LEU A 284 -9.85 -16.81 7.73
N ALA A 285 -8.94 -17.65 8.24
CA ALA A 285 -8.38 -17.51 9.57
C ALA A 285 -7.57 -16.21 9.72
N GLY A 286 -6.80 -15.80 8.69
CA GLY A 286 -6.09 -14.51 8.65
C GLY A 286 -7.04 -13.33 8.68
N ILE A 287 -8.13 -13.36 7.90
CA ILE A 287 -9.18 -12.32 7.94
C ILE A 287 -9.80 -12.21 9.34
N LYS A 288 -10.13 -13.35 9.94
CA LYS A 288 -10.70 -13.38 11.30
C LYS A 288 -9.72 -12.84 12.35
N ASN A 289 -8.42 -13.14 12.22
CA ASN A 289 -7.39 -12.64 13.13
C ASN A 289 -7.25 -11.11 13.07
N ALA A 290 -7.26 -10.52 11.86
CA ALA A 290 -7.28 -9.07 11.70
C ALA A 290 -8.56 -8.44 12.30
N ASP A 291 -9.71 -9.08 12.13
CA ASP A 291 -10.98 -8.65 12.71
C ASP A 291 -10.96 -8.67 14.25
N ASP A 292 -10.35 -9.70 14.85
CA ASP A 292 -10.19 -9.81 16.32
C ASP A 292 -9.29 -8.71 16.88
N ASN A 293 -8.25 -8.30 16.17
CA ASN A 293 -7.40 -7.18 16.55
C ASN A 293 -8.20 -5.86 16.58
N LEU A 294 -9.04 -5.60 15.57
CA LEU A 294 -9.92 -4.43 15.57
C LEU A 294 -10.92 -4.47 16.72
N ALA A 295 -11.52 -5.63 16.98
CA ALA A 295 -12.45 -5.81 18.10
C ALA A 295 -11.79 -5.48 19.43
N GLN A 296 -10.54 -5.92 19.64
CA GLN A 296 -9.77 -5.64 20.85
C GLN A 296 -9.46 -4.13 20.99
N LEU A 297 -9.06 -3.45 19.91
CA LEU A 297 -8.84 -1.99 19.90
C LEU A 297 -10.11 -1.23 20.27
N ARG A 298 -11.25 -1.57 19.68
CA ARG A 298 -12.54 -0.92 19.98
C ARG A 298 -12.93 -1.10 21.44
N LYS A 299 -12.82 -2.33 21.97
CA LYS A 299 -13.08 -2.63 23.36
C LYS A 299 -12.20 -1.80 24.30
N ALA A 300 -10.91 -1.67 24.00
CA ALA A 300 -9.99 -0.87 24.80
C ALA A 300 -10.36 0.63 24.78
N LEU A 301 -10.82 1.18 23.65
CA LEU A 301 -11.31 2.55 23.60
C LEU A 301 -12.54 2.77 24.50
N ASP A 302 -13.48 1.81 24.54
CA ASP A 302 -14.65 1.85 25.43
C ASP A 302 -14.22 1.80 26.90
N GLU A 303 -13.37 0.86 27.27
CA GLU A 303 -12.85 0.68 28.66
C GLU A 303 -12.04 1.89 29.14
N LEU A 304 -11.32 2.56 28.25
CA LEU A 304 -10.55 3.76 28.55
C LEU A 304 -11.40 5.05 28.52
N GLY A 305 -12.65 4.99 28.06
CA GLY A 305 -13.52 6.16 27.87
C GLY A 305 -13.05 7.07 26.74
N LEU A 306 -12.39 6.52 25.72
CA LEU A 306 -11.86 7.25 24.57
C LEU A 306 -12.71 7.11 23.31
N ALA A 307 -13.69 6.20 23.30
CA ALA A 307 -14.48 5.88 22.11
C ALA A 307 -15.22 7.09 21.52
N ALA A 308 -15.84 7.92 22.37
CA ALA A 308 -16.60 9.09 21.92
C ALA A 308 -15.73 10.21 21.30
N THR A 309 -14.42 10.18 21.52
CA THR A 309 -13.46 11.19 21.03
C THR A 309 -12.46 10.61 20.03
N THR A 310 -12.69 9.42 19.51
CA THR A 310 -11.75 8.74 18.61
C THR A 310 -12.42 8.35 17.31
N ASN A 311 -11.85 8.80 16.20
CA ASN A 311 -12.17 8.31 14.87
C ASN A 311 -11.38 7.03 14.58
N ILE A 312 -12.00 6.07 13.92
CA ILE A 312 -11.33 4.89 13.36
C ILE A 312 -11.54 4.92 11.85
N MET A 313 -10.46 4.93 11.10
CA MET A 313 -10.44 4.70 9.66
C MET A 313 -9.84 3.32 9.41
N ILE A 314 -10.51 2.50 8.62
CA ILE A 314 -9.99 1.22 8.14
C ILE A 314 -9.67 1.39 6.66
N ALA A 315 -8.45 1.03 6.27
CA ALA A 315 -8.05 0.99 4.87
C ALA A 315 -7.04 -0.15 4.68
N ALA A 316 -7.42 -1.21 3.98
CA ALA A 316 -6.43 -2.15 3.48
C ALA A 316 -5.56 -1.46 2.43
N ASP A 317 -4.32 -1.86 2.34
CA ASP A 317 -3.36 -1.29 1.39
C ASP A 317 -3.60 -1.80 -0.04
N HIS A 318 -3.98 -3.07 -0.21
CA HIS A 318 -4.36 -3.69 -1.48
C HIS A 318 -5.37 -4.83 -1.29
N GLY A 319 -5.90 -5.35 -2.41
CA GLY A 319 -6.59 -6.62 -2.48
C GLY A 319 -5.59 -7.78 -2.66
N PHE A 320 -6.07 -8.94 -3.17
CA PHE A 320 -5.26 -10.16 -3.27
C PHE A 320 -5.75 -11.09 -4.38
N SER A 321 -4.81 -11.85 -4.97
CA SER A 321 -5.09 -12.85 -6.01
C SER A 321 -4.36 -14.17 -5.73
N THR A 322 -4.87 -15.28 -6.25
CA THR A 322 -4.16 -16.58 -6.21
C THR A 322 -3.06 -16.60 -7.26
N ILE A 323 -1.91 -17.17 -6.95
CA ILE A 323 -0.77 -17.26 -7.88
C ILE A 323 -1.02 -18.37 -8.91
N SER A 324 -0.78 -18.03 -10.19
CA SER A 324 -0.51 -18.97 -11.27
C SER A 324 0.96 -18.89 -11.69
N LYS A 325 1.55 -20.05 -11.98
CA LYS A 325 2.90 -20.19 -12.54
C LYS A 325 2.88 -20.72 -13.98
N GLU A 326 1.78 -20.51 -14.70
CA GLU A 326 1.56 -21.08 -16.03
C GLU A 326 1.81 -20.07 -17.14
N SER A 327 2.59 -20.47 -18.14
CA SER A 327 2.80 -19.76 -19.41
C SER A 327 3.03 -20.74 -20.55
N LYS A 328 2.48 -20.42 -21.71
CA LYS A 328 2.67 -21.19 -22.95
C LYS A 328 3.79 -20.63 -23.80
N THR A 329 4.15 -19.37 -23.64
CA THR A 329 5.12 -18.67 -24.50
C THR A 329 6.48 -18.52 -23.86
N SER A 330 6.55 -18.48 -22.51
CA SER A 330 7.81 -18.28 -21.79
C SER A 330 8.84 -19.38 -22.11
N PRO A 331 10.04 -19.02 -22.57
CA PRO A 331 11.17 -19.95 -22.67
C PRO A 331 11.60 -20.54 -21.32
N SER A 332 11.31 -19.85 -20.20
CA SER A 332 11.67 -20.31 -18.86
C SER A 332 10.93 -21.58 -18.47
N THR A 333 9.68 -21.80 -18.92
CA THR A 333 8.92 -23.03 -18.59
C THR A 333 9.53 -24.31 -19.15
N LYS A 334 10.49 -24.21 -20.09
CA LYS A 334 11.19 -25.34 -20.71
C LYS A 334 12.45 -25.76 -19.94
N GLY A 335 12.89 -24.94 -19.00
CA GLY A 335 14.04 -25.22 -18.14
C GLY A 335 13.67 -26.11 -16.96
N SER A 336 14.69 -26.61 -16.25
CA SER A 336 14.53 -27.30 -14.98
C SER A 336 15.19 -26.44 -13.90
N TYR A 337 14.42 -25.95 -12.95
CA TYR A 337 14.90 -25.02 -11.92
C TYR A 337 14.72 -25.63 -10.53
N PRO A 338 15.59 -25.28 -9.56
CA PRO A 338 15.43 -25.70 -8.17
C PRO A 338 14.04 -25.34 -7.65
N ASP A 339 13.41 -26.26 -6.92
CA ASP A 339 12.13 -26.08 -6.25
C ASP A 339 11.01 -25.48 -7.14
N THR A 340 11.04 -25.84 -8.42
CA THR A 340 10.04 -25.41 -9.42
C THR A 340 9.50 -26.63 -10.16
N PRO A 341 8.19 -26.94 -10.11
CA PRO A 341 7.63 -28.04 -10.87
C PRO A 341 7.86 -27.87 -12.37
N ALA A 342 8.07 -28.97 -13.09
CA ALA A 342 8.29 -28.96 -14.53
C ALA A 342 7.13 -28.26 -15.26
N GLY A 343 7.46 -27.36 -16.18
CA GLY A 343 6.48 -26.60 -16.94
C GLY A 343 5.95 -25.33 -16.25
N PHE A 344 6.33 -25.07 -14.99
CA PHE A 344 5.98 -23.84 -14.29
C PHE A 344 7.05 -22.76 -14.46
N LEU A 345 6.62 -21.52 -14.35
CA LEU A 345 7.50 -20.34 -14.34
C LEU A 345 8.35 -20.34 -13.06
N PRO A 346 9.69 -20.27 -13.17
CA PRO A 346 10.57 -20.07 -12.00
C PRO A 346 10.45 -18.63 -11.47
N MET A 347 11.00 -18.36 -10.28
CA MET A 347 11.26 -17.00 -9.83
C MET A 347 12.23 -16.30 -10.80
N GLY A 348 12.00 -15.00 -11.07
CA GLY A 348 12.82 -14.22 -12.00
C GLY A 348 12.58 -14.59 -13.48
N PHE A 349 11.44 -15.20 -13.80
CA PHE A 349 11.14 -15.64 -15.18
C PHE A 349 11.20 -14.47 -16.17
N LEU A 350 10.73 -13.28 -15.79
CA LEU A 350 10.76 -12.10 -16.64
C LEU A 350 12.19 -11.74 -17.04
N ALA A 351 13.11 -11.72 -16.07
CA ALA A 351 14.52 -11.40 -16.31
C ALA A 351 15.21 -12.47 -17.17
N ILE A 352 14.93 -13.76 -16.92
CA ILE A 352 15.46 -14.88 -17.69
C ILE A 352 15.00 -14.79 -19.14
N ASP A 353 13.70 -14.55 -19.38
CA ASP A 353 13.15 -14.44 -20.73
C ASP A 353 13.69 -13.22 -21.48
N LEU A 354 13.83 -12.06 -20.81
CA LEU A 354 14.44 -10.87 -21.39
C LEU A 354 15.92 -11.07 -21.73
N SER A 355 16.69 -11.71 -20.86
CA SER A 355 18.11 -12.03 -21.10
C SER A 355 18.25 -12.86 -22.38
N LYS A 356 17.40 -13.90 -22.54
CA LYS A 356 17.37 -14.76 -23.74
C LYS A 356 16.98 -13.98 -25.00
N ALA A 357 15.93 -13.16 -24.91
CA ALA A 357 15.43 -12.38 -26.05
C ALA A 357 16.46 -11.32 -26.51
N LEU A 358 17.12 -10.66 -25.59
CA LEU A 358 18.14 -9.64 -25.85
C LEU A 358 19.52 -10.27 -26.17
N LYS A 359 19.73 -11.55 -25.90
CA LYS A 359 21.02 -12.25 -26.01
C LYS A 359 22.11 -11.60 -25.18
N LEU A 360 21.76 -11.17 -23.97
CA LEU A 360 22.65 -10.52 -23.01
C LEU A 360 22.79 -11.38 -21.74
N PRO A 361 23.97 -11.40 -21.10
CA PRO A 361 24.18 -12.11 -19.85
C PRO A 361 23.27 -11.63 -18.74
N LEU A 362 22.91 -12.55 -17.84
CA LEU A 362 22.11 -12.30 -16.64
C LEU A 362 23.00 -12.38 -15.40
N HIS A 363 22.85 -11.41 -14.49
CA HIS A 363 23.60 -11.34 -13.23
C HIS A 363 22.62 -11.12 -12.05
N ASP A 364 23.01 -11.64 -10.88
CA ASP A 364 22.21 -11.58 -9.65
C ASP A 364 22.70 -10.47 -8.71
N PRO A 365 21.98 -9.33 -8.59
CA PRO A 365 22.36 -8.24 -7.69
C PRO A 365 22.30 -8.63 -6.20
N ASN A 366 21.50 -9.63 -5.85
CA ASN A 366 21.39 -10.15 -4.48
C ASN A 366 22.46 -11.20 -4.14
N ASN A 367 23.35 -11.50 -5.10
CA ASN A 367 24.51 -12.38 -4.95
C ASN A 367 25.80 -11.72 -5.50
N ARG A 368 26.04 -10.46 -5.13
CA ARG A 368 27.24 -9.67 -5.51
C ARG A 368 27.46 -9.66 -7.03
N ASN A 369 26.41 -9.47 -7.79
CA ASN A 369 26.42 -9.42 -9.25
C ASN A 369 26.96 -10.70 -9.93
N ALA A 370 26.87 -11.86 -9.26
CA ALA A 370 27.32 -13.12 -9.81
C ALA A 370 26.53 -13.48 -11.10
N PRO A 371 27.19 -14.08 -12.12
CA PRO A 371 26.50 -14.58 -13.30
C PRO A 371 25.46 -15.64 -12.92
N VAL A 372 24.27 -15.58 -13.55
CA VAL A 372 23.21 -16.59 -13.43
C VAL A 372 23.37 -17.59 -14.58
N GLY A 373 23.62 -18.85 -14.24
CA GLY A 373 23.79 -19.92 -15.21
C GLY A 373 22.47 -20.50 -15.74
N ASP A 374 22.56 -21.37 -16.73
CA ASP A 374 21.42 -22.12 -17.22
C ASP A 374 20.78 -22.96 -16.11
N ASN A 375 19.44 -23.07 -16.15
CA ASN A 375 18.64 -23.80 -15.16
C ASN A 375 18.81 -23.32 -13.70
N THR A 376 19.21 -22.08 -13.53
CA THR A 376 19.20 -21.35 -12.25
C THR A 376 18.44 -20.04 -12.40
N TYR A 377 18.08 -19.44 -11.29
CA TYR A 377 17.41 -18.13 -11.27
C TYR A 377 18.10 -17.21 -10.25
N PRO A 378 17.96 -15.86 -10.39
CA PRO A 378 18.46 -14.91 -9.41
C PRO A 378 17.85 -15.15 -8.02
N LYS A 379 18.64 -15.03 -6.97
CA LYS A 379 18.29 -15.40 -5.58
C LYS A 379 16.98 -14.76 -5.07
N ALA A 380 16.71 -13.51 -5.46
CA ALA A 380 15.47 -12.78 -5.12
C ALA A 380 14.63 -12.45 -6.38
N GLY A 381 14.88 -13.11 -7.50
CA GLY A 381 14.24 -12.80 -8.78
C GLY A 381 14.81 -11.58 -9.50
N ASN A 382 15.41 -10.64 -8.76
CA ASN A 382 15.99 -9.41 -9.31
C ASN A 382 17.17 -9.69 -10.21
N ALA A 383 17.35 -8.84 -11.23
CA ALA A 383 18.42 -9.11 -12.19
C ALA A 383 19.04 -7.85 -12.80
N LEU A 384 20.31 -8.00 -13.16
CA LEU A 384 21.06 -7.08 -14.01
C LEU A 384 21.32 -7.79 -15.34
N ILE A 385 20.83 -7.24 -16.43
CA ILE A 385 21.00 -7.79 -17.78
C ILE A 385 21.97 -6.90 -18.53
N GLY A 386 23.06 -7.47 -19.03
CA GLY A 386 24.11 -6.74 -19.73
C GLY A 386 25.46 -7.39 -19.57
N ARG A 387 26.43 -7.01 -20.40
CA ARG A 387 27.80 -7.57 -20.35
C ARG A 387 28.60 -7.11 -19.11
N ASN A 388 28.28 -5.93 -18.62
CA ASN A 388 28.91 -5.38 -17.43
C ASN A 388 27.85 -5.17 -16.33
N PRO A 389 27.86 -5.97 -15.26
CA PRO A 389 26.86 -5.85 -14.19
C PRO A 389 26.96 -4.54 -13.39
N GLU A 390 28.12 -3.84 -13.41
CA GLU A 390 28.26 -2.51 -12.78
C GLU A 390 27.65 -1.39 -13.63
N LYS A 391 27.36 -1.67 -14.90
CA LYS A 391 26.69 -0.77 -15.84
C LYS A 391 25.71 -1.58 -16.70
N PRO A 392 24.65 -2.11 -16.09
CA PRO A 392 23.70 -2.98 -16.78
C PRO A 392 22.92 -2.22 -17.84
N ASP A 393 22.61 -2.91 -18.93
CA ASP A 393 21.73 -2.39 -19.98
C ASP A 393 20.28 -2.33 -19.48
N VAL A 394 19.85 -3.34 -18.72
CA VAL A 394 18.50 -3.45 -18.14
C VAL A 394 18.62 -3.95 -16.69
N VAL A 395 17.85 -3.35 -15.79
CA VAL A 395 17.64 -3.80 -14.42
C VAL A 395 16.18 -4.25 -14.28
N VAL A 396 15.97 -5.43 -13.71
CA VAL A 396 14.64 -5.94 -13.35
C VAL A 396 14.52 -5.99 -11.85
N ALA A 397 13.56 -5.27 -11.30
CA ALA A 397 13.15 -5.37 -9.90
C ALA A 397 11.87 -6.20 -9.85
N THR A 398 12.00 -7.43 -9.37
CA THR A 398 10.94 -8.43 -9.29
C THR A 398 10.07 -8.18 -8.06
N ASN A 399 8.75 -8.23 -8.23
CA ASN A 399 7.82 -7.88 -7.16
C ASN A 399 6.65 -8.86 -6.98
N GLY A 400 6.05 -9.36 -8.05
CA GLY A 400 4.89 -10.25 -7.92
C GLY A 400 3.93 -10.17 -9.10
N GLY A 401 2.74 -9.58 -8.92
CA GLY A 401 1.74 -9.39 -9.97
C GLY A 401 2.10 -8.34 -11.03
N SER A 402 3.16 -7.58 -10.77
CA SER A 402 3.81 -6.66 -11.71
C SER A 402 5.28 -6.51 -11.36
N ASP A 403 6.12 -6.18 -12.36
CA ASP A 403 7.54 -5.94 -12.19
C ASP A 403 7.96 -4.58 -12.73
N LEU A 404 9.09 -4.06 -12.20
CA LEU A 404 9.66 -2.79 -12.62
C LEU A 404 10.91 -3.04 -13.46
N ILE A 405 10.97 -2.45 -14.65
CA ILE A 405 12.14 -2.50 -15.53
C ILE A 405 12.76 -1.12 -15.61
N TYR A 406 14.06 -1.06 -15.41
CA TYR A 406 14.84 0.15 -15.56
C TYR A 406 15.85 -0.04 -16.70
N ILE A 407 15.97 0.96 -17.57
CA ILE A 407 16.99 1.06 -18.60
C ILE A 407 17.79 2.33 -18.26
N PRO A 408 18.91 2.22 -17.53
CA PRO A 408 19.63 3.38 -16.99
C PRO A 408 20.09 4.38 -18.06
N SER A 409 20.40 3.89 -19.27
CA SER A 409 20.77 4.73 -20.42
C SER A 409 19.59 5.50 -21.00
N LYS A 410 18.34 5.13 -20.67
CA LYS A 410 17.11 5.62 -21.31
C LYS A 410 17.14 5.55 -22.85
N GLU A 411 17.88 4.57 -23.41
CA GLU A 411 17.99 4.40 -24.86
C GLU A 411 16.68 3.90 -25.45
N ARG A 412 16.07 4.71 -26.30
CA ARG A 412 14.77 4.43 -26.94
C ARG A 412 14.80 3.15 -27.81
N LYS A 413 15.95 2.82 -28.44
CA LYS A 413 16.10 1.62 -29.27
C LYS A 413 16.03 0.35 -28.41
N LEU A 414 16.77 0.32 -27.30
CA LEU A 414 16.74 -0.79 -26.34
C LEU A 414 15.35 -0.92 -25.71
N THR A 415 14.74 0.19 -25.31
CA THR A 415 13.36 0.19 -24.78
C THR A 415 12.39 -0.48 -25.75
N ARG A 416 12.49 -0.18 -27.06
CA ARG A 416 11.65 -0.82 -28.08
C ARG A 416 11.90 -2.33 -28.18
N GLN A 417 13.15 -2.78 -28.05
CA GLN A 417 13.48 -4.22 -28.07
C GLN A 417 12.90 -4.95 -26.86
N VAL A 418 13.00 -4.34 -25.65
CA VAL A 418 12.40 -4.87 -24.43
C VAL A 418 10.87 -4.95 -24.58
N ILE A 419 10.20 -3.88 -25.04
CA ILE A 419 8.76 -3.86 -25.27
C ILE A 419 8.35 -4.98 -26.25
N ALA A 420 9.08 -5.13 -27.36
CA ALA A 420 8.78 -6.17 -28.36
C ALA A 420 8.87 -7.58 -27.75
N ALA A 421 9.92 -7.85 -26.95
CA ALA A 421 10.07 -9.14 -26.26
C ALA A 421 8.94 -9.40 -25.25
N LEU A 422 8.49 -8.36 -24.53
CA LEU A 422 7.37 -8.46 -23.57
C LEU A 422 6.03 -8.73 -24.26
N MET A 423 5.77 -8.10 -25.41
CA MET A 423 4.53 -8.26 -26.17
C MET A 423 4.33 -9.68 -26.72
N GLU A 424 5.40 -10.46 -26.87
CA GLU A 424 5.35 -11.86 -27.31
C GLU A 424 4.89 -12.82 -26.18
N GLN A 425 4.86 -12.35 -24.92
CA GLN A 425 4.58 -13.20 -23.77
C GLN A 425 3.10 -13.22 -23.40
N ASP A 426 2.55 -14.41 -23.18
CA ASP A 426 1.17 -14.60 -22.77
C ASP A 426 0.91 -14.25 -21.30
N TYR A 427 1.96 -14.17 -20.48
CA TYR A 427 1.89 -13.74 -19.09
C TYR A 427 1.86 -12.22 -18.93
N VAL A 428 2.16 -11.45 -19.98
CA VAL A 428 2.06 -9.98 -19.95
C VAL A 428 0.63 -9.55 -20.24
N SER A 429 0.12 -8.61 -19.47
CA SER A 429 -1.21 -8.06 -19.64
C SER A 429 -1.24 -6.56 -19.91
N GLY A 430 -0.18 -5.81 -19.69
CA GLY A 430 -0.16 -4.38 -19.95
C GLY A 430 1.20 -3.77 -19.68
N LEU A 431 1.52 -2.70 -20.41
CA LEU A 431 2.80 -2.03 -20.31
C LEU A 431 2.61 -0.51 -20.17
N PHE A 432 3.30 0.04 -19.16
CA PHE A 432 3.34 1.49 -18.92
C PHE A 432 4.79 1.96 -19.05
N VAL A 433 5.02 2.98 -19.86
CA VAL A 433 6.36 3.42 -20.23
C VAL A 433 6.59 4.87 -19.80
N ASP A 434 7.81 5.16 -19.38
CA ASP A 434 8.26 6.52 -19.02
C ASP A 434 7.95 7.51 -20.15
N ASP A 435 7.20 8.56 -19.82
CA ASP A 435 6.74 9.59 -20.77
C ASP A 435 7.89 10.29 -21.50
N ASP A 436 9.06 10.40 -20.87
CA ASP A 436 10.26 11.04 -21.45
C ASP A 436 10.77 10.29 -22.70
N LEU A 437 10.42 9.01 -22.83
CA LEU A 437 10.78 8.20 -24.01
C LEU A 437 9.78 8.30 -25.16
N GLY A 438 8.66 9.00 -24.94
CA GLY A 438 7.57 9.12 -25.91
C GLY A 438 6.77 7.83 -26.09
N ASN A 439 5.86 7.84 -27.06
CA ASN A 439 4.89 6.77 -27.24
C ASN A 439 5.47 5.54 -27.94
N PHE A 440 5.04 4.35 -27.50
CA PHE A 440 5.25 3.06 -28.14
C PHE A 440 3.87 2.40 -28.41
N PRO A 441 3.66 1.75 -29.58
CA PRO A 441 2.45 0.98 -29.82
C PRO A 441 2.26 -0.11 -28.74
N GLY A 442 1.03 -0.32 -28.31
CA GLY A 442 0.69 -1.31 -27.28
C GLY A 442 0.83 -0.82 -25.84
N THR A 443 1.47 0.33 -25.59
CA THR A 443 1.78 0.83 -24.24
C THR A 443 1.07 2.13 -23.91
N LEU A 444 0.87 2.42 -22.61
CA LEU A 444 0.41 3.71 -22.11
C LEU A 444 1.56 4.47 -21.40
N PRO A 445 1.55 5.81 -21.41
CA PRO A 445 2.45 6.61 -20.60
C PRO A 445 2.23 6.41 -19.10
N MET A 446 3.29 6.43 -18.27
CA MET A 446 3.20 6.31 -16.80
C MET A 446 2.40 7.45 -16.15
N SER A 447 2.37 8.64 -16.75
CA SER A 447 1.53 9.75 -16.28
C SER A 447 0.04 9.43 -16.30
N THR A 448 -0.41 8.48 -17.13
CA THR A 448 -1.82 8.06 -17.16
C THR A 448 -2.27 7.35 -15.89
N ILE A 449 -1.32 6.77 -15.16
CA ILE A 449 -1.53 6.01 -13.92
C ILE A 449 -0.83 6.66 -12.71
N ALA A 450 -0.52 7.95 -12.80
CA ALA A 450 0.08 8.75 -11.74
C ALA A 450 1.43 8.19 -11.19
N LEU A 451 2.24 7.56 -12.04
CA LEU A 451 3.61 7.11 -11.70
C LEU A 451 4.70 8.09 -12.15
N GLN A 452 4.32 9.24 -12.72
CA GLN A 452 5.26 10.30 -13.09
C GLN A 452 4.95 11.57 -12.31
N GLY A 453 5.82 11.93 -11.38
CA GLY A 453 5.67 13.07 -10.48
C GLY A 453 7.02 13.60 -10.00
N SER A 454 7.08 14.03 -8.73
CA SER A 454 8.24 14.68 -8.10
C SER A 454 9.21 13.70 -7.40
N SER A 455 9.16 12.40 -7.71
CA SER A 455 9.98 11.37 -7.08
C SER A 455 11.48 11.67 -7.10
N LYS A 456 12.20 11.30 -6.02
CA LYS A 456 13.66 11.44 -5.90
C LYS A 456 14.43 10.22 -6.40
N LEU A 457 13.84 9.02 -6.25
CA LEU A 457 14.46 7.77 -6.70
C LEU A 457 14.36 7.61 -8.21
N PRO A 458 15.20 6.76 -8.80
CA PRO A 458 15.10 6.39 -10.21
C PRO A 458 13.69 5.92 -10.55
N ARG A 459 13.07 6.54 -11.56
CA ARG A 459 11.76 6.13 -12.06
C ARG A 459 11.92 4.92 -12.97
N PRO A 460 11.05 3.90 -12.86
CA PRO A 460 11.03 2.79 -13.82
C PRO A 460 10.96 3.29 -15.25
N THR A 461 11.58 2.57 -16.17
CA THR A 461 11.46 2.82 -17.62
C THR A 461 10.19 2.18 -18.14
N ILE A 462 9.87 0.96 -17.65
CA ILE A 462 8.66 0.20 -17.99
C ILE A 462 8.11 -0.42 -16.72
N VAL A 463 6.81 -0.31 -16.49
CA VAL A 463 6.07 -1.13 -15.52
C VAL A 463 5.32 -2.20 -16.30
N VAL A 464 5.57 -3.47 -15.94
CA VAL A 464 4.95 -4.63 -16.57
C VAL A 464 3.84 -5.13 -15.67
N ASN A 465 2.60 -5.10 -16.15
CA ASN A 465 1.47 -5.76 -15.48
C ASN A 465 1.33 -7.19 -15.99
N PHE A 466 1.21 -8.16 -15.09
CA PHE A 466 1.04 -9.55 -15.48
C PHE A 466 -0.43 -9.93 -15.66
N ARG A 467 -0.63 -11.06 -16.35
CA ARG A 467 -1.96 -11.57 -16.68
C ARG A 467 -2.70 -12.02 -15.44
N SER A 468 -3.98 -11.62 -15.37
CA SER A 468 -4.93 -12.15 -14.40
C SER A 468 -6.20 -12.67 -15.09
N TYR A 469 -6.85 -13.64 -14.42
CA TYR A 469 -8.08 -14.27 -14.88
C TYR A 469 -8.92 -14.76 -13.69
N SER A 470 -10.18 -15.09 -13.92
CA SER A 470 -11.05 -15.67 -12.89
C SER A 470 -10.92 -17.20 -12.85
N ALA A 471 -10.86 -17.77 -11.65
CA ALA A 471 -10.95 -19.22 -11.46
C ALA A 471 -12.38 -19.77 -11.63
N GLY A 472 -13.35 -18.94 -12.04
CA GLY A 472 -14.69 -19.39 -12.44
C GLY A 472 -15.80 -19.21 -11.41
N CYS A 473 -15.70 -18.25 -10.49
CA CYS A 473 -16.81 -17.88 -9.60
C CYS A 473 -17.67 -16.74 -10.16
N ASP A 474 -18.85 -16.52 -9.56
CA ASP A 474 -19.84 -15.50 -10.00
C ASP A 474 -19.30 -14.08 -9.95
N VAL A 475 -18.38 -13.80 -9.03
CA VAL A 475 -17.73 -12.49 -8.85
C VAL A 475 -16.24 -12.63 -9.16
N PRO A 476 -15.78 -12.33 -10.39
CA PRO A 476 -14.41 -12.56 -10.82
C PRO A 476 -13.30 -12.02 -9.91
N ALA A 477 -13.51 -10.85 -9.29
CA ALA A 477 -12.57 -10.27 -8.34
C ALA A 477 -12.40 -11.09 -7.04
N MET A 478 -13.37 -11.94 -6.69
CA MET A 478 -13.29 -12.81 -5.50
C MET A 478 -12.46 -14.08 -5.73
N CYS A 479 -12.30 -14.52 -6.97
CA CYS A 479 -11.50 -15.66 -7.33
C CYS A 479 -10.48 -15.29 -8.43
N SER A 480 -9.92 -14.10 -8.29
CA SER A 480 -8.84 -13.61 -9.13
C SER A 480 -7.61 -14.50 -9.00
N VAL A 481 -7.04 -14.85 -10.13
CA VAL A 481 -5.77 -15.56 -10.27
C VAL A 481 -4.86 -14.69 -11.10
N GLU A 482 -3.60 -14.56 -10.70
CA GLU A 482 -2.60 -13.78 -11.44
C GLU A 482 -1.31 -14.56 -11.65
N VAL A 483 -0.66 -14.31 -12.77
CA VAL A 483 0.73 -14.72 -12.92
C VAL A 483 1.58 -13.80 -12.06
N ALA A 484 2.48 -14.40 -11.27
CA ALA A 484 3.30 -13.62 -10.36
C ALA A 484 4.77 -14.05 -10.40
N ASP A 485 5.67 -13.07 -10.52
CA ASP A 485 7.11 -13.28 -10.41
C ASP A 485 7.54 -13.17 -8.95
N THR A 486 7.64 -14.32 -8.31
CA THR A 486 7.90 -14.45 -6.87
C THR A 486 8.43 -15.84 -6.55
N VAL A 487 9.06 -15.98 -5.38
CA VAL A 487 9.46 -17.28 -4.81
C VAL A 487 8.24 -18.13 -4.40
N LEU A 488 7.09 -17.52 -4.17
CA LEU A 488 5.86 -18.22 -3.80
C LEU A 488 5.34 -19.12 -4.92
N ARG A 489 4.51 -20.09 -4.55
CA ARG A 489 4.09 -21.20 -5.43
C ARG A 489 2.71 -20.99 -6.01
N GLN A 490 2.41 -21.70 -7.09
CA GLN A 490 1.05 -21.79 -7.60
C GLN A 490 0.09 -22.25 -6.50
N GLY A 491 -1.04 -21.55 -6.36
CA GLY A 491 -2.04 -21.79 -5.34
C GLY A 491 -1.81 -21.04 -4.03
N GLN A 492 -0.64 -20.46 -3.81
CA GLN A 492 -0.43 -19.44 -2.77
C GLN A 492 -0.98 -18.10 -3.24
N GLY A 493 -0.87 -17.05 -2.43
CA GLY A 493 -1.40 -15.75 -2.76
C GLY A 493 -0.32 -14.72 -3.08
N MET A 494 -0.66 -13.79 -3.98
CA MET A 494 0.14 -12.62 -4.30
C MET A 494 -0.78 -11.46 -4.68
N HIS A 495 -0.19 -10.31 -4.87
CA HIS A 495 -0.80 -9.06 -5.30
C HIS A 495 0.20 -8.29 -6.17
N GLY A 496 -0.15 -7.10 -6.58
CA GLY A 496 0.73 -6.26 -7.40
C GLY A 496 0.23 -6.05 -8.81
N SER A 497 -0.82 -6.80 -9.23
CA SER A 497 -1.38 -6.66 -10.57
C SER A 497 -2.36 -5.48 -10.66
N PHE A 498 -2.66 -5.09 -11.89
CA PHE A 498 -3.69 -4.08 -12.18
C PHE A 498 -5.08 -4.71 -12.35
N SER A 499 -5.31 -5.85 -11.72
CA SER A 499 -6.62 -6.50 -11.69
C SER A 499 -7.54 -5.87 -10.64
N ARG A 500 -8.85 -6.00 -10.83
CA ARG A 500 -9.81 -5.57 -9.79
C ARG A 500 -9.76 -6.45 -8.55
N GLY A 501 -9.15 -7.65 -8.61
CA GLY A 501 -8.84 -8.47 -7.43
C GLY A 501 -7.89 -7.76 -6.46
N ASP A 502 -6.90 -7.05 -7.01
CA ASP A 502 -5.86 -6.37 -6.23
C ASP A 502 -6.17 -4.90 -5.97
N THR A 503 -6.85 -4.20 -6.90
CA THR A 503 -7.21 -2.79 -6.71
C THR A 503 -8.42 -2.58 -5.80
N MET A 504 -9.25 -3.61 -5.53
CA MET A 504 -10.44 -3.51 -4.66
C MET A 504 -10.12 -3.94 -3.23
N ASN A 505 -9.45 -3.08 -2.51
CA ASN A 505 -9.16 -3.22 -1.08
C ASN A 505 -10.39 -2.86 -0.22
N PHE A 506 -10.34 -3.14 1.12
CA PHE A 506 -11.43 -2.78 2.04
C PHE A 506 -11.22 -1.40 2.66
N MET A 507 -12.28 -0.56 2.69
CA MET A 507 -12.27 0.72 3.38
C MET A 507 -13.58 0.98 4.13
N ALA A 508 -13.47 1.48 5.37
CA ALA A 508 -14.59 1.91 6.22
C ALA A 508 -14.14 2.99 7.21
N ALA A 509 -15.07 3.72 7.81
CA ALA A 509 -14.76 4.68 8.86
C ALA A 509 -15.90 4.82 9.87
N ILE A 510 -15.56 5.14 11.13
CA ILE A 510 -16.51 5.45 12.20
C ILE A 510 -15.89 6.47 13.16
N GLY A 511 -16.71 7.25 13.83
CA GLY A 511 -16.29 8.18 14.87
C GLY A 511 -17.04 9.49 14.82
N PRO A 512 -16.71 10.42 15.72
CA PRO A 512 -17.43 11.68 15.87
C PRO A 512 -17.41 12.56 14.61
N ASP A 513 -16.38 12.45 13.77
CA ASP A 513 -16.22 13.26 12.55
C ASP A 513 -16.74 12.56 11.29
N PHE A 514 -17.41 11.43 11.43
CA PHE A 514 -18.00 10.67 10.31
C PHE A 514 -19.51 10.56 10.43
N LYS A 515 -20.19 10.44 9.27
CA LYS A 515 -21.61 10.11 9.21
C LYS A 515 -21.87 8.71 9.75
N THR A 516 -23.02 8.49 10.36
CA THR A 516 -23.47 7.15 10.84
C THR A 516 -24.35 6.49 9.79
N GLY A 517 -24.17 5.18 9.58
CA GLY A 517 -24.96 4.37 8.64
C GLY A 517 -24.92 4.89 7.20
N PHE A 518 -23.83 5.53 6.80
CA PHE A 518 -23.69 6.13 5.49
C PHE A 518 -22.98 5.21 4.49
N VAL A 519 -23.52 5.10 3.29
CA VAL A 519 -22.93 4.33 2.20
C VAL A 519 -22.48 5.29 1.10
N SER A 520 -21.19 5.23 0.74
CA SER A 520 -20.60 5.98 -0.37
C SER A 520 -20.31 5.06 -1.55
N ASP A 521 -20.91 5.36 -2.71
CA ASP A 521 -20.59 4.70 -3.98
C ASP A 521 -19.50 5.45 -4.77
N LEU A 522 -19.00 6.58 -4.23
CA LEU A 522 -17.93 7.35 -4.85
C LEU A 522 -16.59 6.57 -4.80
N PRO A 523 -15.75 6.72 -5.82
CA PRO A 523 -14.41 6.14 -5.76
C PRO A 523 -13.58 6.86 -4.71
N VAL A 524 -12.85 6.08 -3.93
CA VAL A 524 -11.88 6.53 -2.92
C VAL A 524 -10.60 5.74 -3.06
N SER A 525 -9.45 6.30 -2.63
CA SER A 525 -8.15 5.65 -2.75
C SER A 525 -7.31 5.74 -1.47
N ASN A 526 -6.21 5.00 -1.42
CA ASN A 526 -5.26 5.04 -0.30
C ASN A 526 -4.63 6.43 -0.11
N ALA A 527 -4.44 7.22 -1.18
CA ALA A 527 -4.01 8.61 -1.07
C ALA A 527 -5.07 9.50 -0.38
N ASP A 528 -6.36 9.22 -0.59
CA ASP A 528 -7.44 9.96 0.06
C ASP A 528 -7.51 9.73 1.57
N ILE A 529 -7.04 8.56 2.04
CA ILE A 529 -6.91 8.24 3.47
C ILE A 529 -5.98 9.25 4.15
N GLY A 530 -4.77 9.47 3.60
CA GLY A 530 -3.81 10.43 4.15
C GLY A 530 -4.37 11.86 4.19
N MET A 531 -4.99 12.30 3.09
CA MET A 531 -5.58 13.64 2.98
C MET A 531 -6.76 13.83 3.93
N THR A 532 -7.61 12.81 4.10
CA THR A 532 -8.75 12.85 5.02
C THR A 532 -8.28 12.84 6.46
N ALA A 533 -7.31 11.99 6.82
CA ALA A 533 -6.70 11.98 8.15
C ALA A 533 -6.07 13.33 8.50
N ALA A 534 -5.30 13.93 7.60
CA ALA A 534 -4.73 15.26 7.80
C ALA A 534 -5.81 16.33 8.04
N LYS A 535 -6.90 16.28 7.28
CA LYS A 535 -8.04 17.21 7.47
C LYS A 535 -8.71 17.06 8.83
N LEU A 536 -9.01 15.82 9.27
CA LEU A 536 -9.63 15.53 10.57
C LEU A 536 -8.78 16.03 11.73
N LEU A 537 -7.46 15.85 11.63
CA LEU A 537 -6.49 16.27 12.64
C LEU A 537 -6.11 17.76 12.54
N GLY A 538 -6.65 18.47 11.53
CA GLY A 538 -6.31 19.87 11.25
C GLY A 538 -4.83 20.07 10.90
N LEU A 539 -4.18 19.08 10.29
CA LEU A 539 -2.80 19.16 9.84
C LEU A 539 -2.70 19.87 8.48
N SER A 540 -1.57 20.49 8.23
CA SER A 540 -1.28 21.16 6.95
C SER A 540 0.07 20.65 6.45
N ALA A 541 0.05 19.81 5.41
CA ALA A 541 1.25 19.33 4.75
C ALA A 541 1.77 20.36 3.72
N ARG A 542 3.08 20.41 3.54
CA ARG A 542 3.73 21.16 2.45
C ARG A 542 3.96 20.19 1.29
N HIS A 543 3.09 20.25 0.30
CA HIS A 543 3.19 19.41 -0.88
C HIS A 543 4.31 19.89 -1.81
N LYS A 544 5.25 19.03 -2.15
CA LYS A 544 6.25 19.27 -3.20
C LYS A 544 5.76 18.75 -4.54
N GLY A 545 5.11 17.59 -4.55
CA GLY A 545 4.45 17.03 -5.71
C GLY A 545 3.02 17.56 -5.90
N ARG A 546 2.38 17.17 -7.00
CA ARG A 546 1.03 17.60 -7.38
C ARG A 546 0.02 16.45 -7.47
N LEU A 547 0.49 15.22 -7.33
CA LEU A 547 -0.34 14.02 -7.42
C LEU A 547 -0.95 13.72 -6.05
N VAL A 548 -1.87 14.57 -5.61
CA VAL A 548 -2.44 14.55 -4.25
C VAL A 548 -3.81 13.89 -4.28
N GLY A 549 -4.14 13.09 -3.26
CA GLY A 549 -5.49 12.57 -3.02
C GLY A 549 -6.49 13.67 -2.66
N ARG A 550 -7.75 13.32 -2.48
CA ARG A 550 -8.77 14.25 -2.02
C ARG A 550 -9.21 13.98 -0.58
N VAL A 551 -9.79 14.97 0.06
CA VAL A 551 -10.53 14.76 1.31
C VAL A 551 -11.89 14.15 0.98
N MET A 552 -12.26 13.06 1.64
CA MET A 552 -13.55 12.34 1.49
C MET A 552 -14.67 13.10 2.23
N THR A 553 -14.97 14.33 1.78
CA THR A 553 -15.93 15.22 2.45
C THR A 553 -17.32 14.64 2.55
N GLU A 554 -17.75 13.82 1.57
CA GLU A 554 -19.04 13.13 1.58
C GLU A 554 -19.27 12.21 2.78
N ALA A 555 -18.18 11.74 3.40
CA ALA A 555 -18.22 10.91 4.60
C ALA A 555 -18.35 11.71 5.91
N MET A 556 -18.08 13.01 5.86
CA MET A 556 -18.10 13.89 7.04
C MET A 556 -19.50 14.48 7.31
N PRO A 557 -19.85 14.82 8.56
CA PRO A 557 -21.08 15.55 8.86
C PRO A 557 -21.18 16.83 8.02
N ASN A 558 -22.34 17.06 7.40
CA ASN A 558 -22.59 18.22 6.51
C ASN A 558 -21.67 18.34 5.28
N GLY A 559 -20.85 17.33 5.00
CA GLY A 559 -19.96 17.33 3.84
C GLY A 559 -20.70 17.13 2.51
N ALA A 560 -20.26 17.86 1.49
CA ALA A 560 -20.84 17.78 0.15
C ALA A 560 -20.43 16.48 -0.56
N THR A 561 -21.35 15.92 -1.35
CA THR A 561 -21.10 14.76 -2.20
C THR A 561 -20.68 15.22 -3.60
N PRO A 562 -19.43 15.01 -4.02
CA PRO A 562 -18.99 15.38 -5.36
C PRO A 562 -19.57 14.45 -6.43
N LYS A 563 -19.44 14.85 -7.70
CA LYS A 563 -19.81 13.99 -8.83
C LYS A 563 -18.61 13.13 -9.27
N ALA A 564 -18.90 11.87 -9.60
CA ALA A 564 -17.95 10.96 -10.20
C ALA A 564 -18.27 10.70 -11.67
N TYR A 565 -17.23 10.47 -12.47
CA TYR A 565 -17.32 10.15 -13.90
C TYR A 565 -16.47 8.92 -14.18
N ARG A 566 -16.91 8.06 -15.10
CA ARG A 566 -16.10 6.93 -15.60
C ARG A 566 -15.43 7.30 -16.90
N GLY A 567 -14.20 6.78 -17.10
CA GLY A 567 -13.41 7.00 -18.30
C GLY A 567 -12.59 5.80 -18.69
N GLN A 568 -12.10 5.82 -19.92
CA GLN A 568 -11.20 4.81 -20.46
C GLN A 568 -10.13 5.49 -21.33
N ILE A 569 -8.90 5.01 -21.21
CA ILE A 569 -7.78 5.38 -22.09
C ILE A 569 -7.28 4.09 -22.75
N SER A 570 -6.98 4.15 -24.05
CA SER A 570 -6.41 3.04 -24.80
C SER A 570 -5.19 3.50 -25.56
N SER A 571 -4.14 2.68 -25.57
CA SER A 571 -3.00 2.87 -26.45
C SER A 571 -3.37 2.65 -27.92
N LYS A 572 -2.50 3.10 -28.84
CA LYS A 572 -2.50 2.56 -30.21
C LYS A 572 -2.13 1.08 -30.14
N PRO A 573 -2.73 0.21 -30.97
CA PRO A 573 -2.36 -1.20 -30.99
C PRO A 573 -0.93 -1.39 -31.49
N ASP A 574 -0.27 -2.46 -31.05
CA ASP A 574 0.96 -2.96 -31.65
C ASP A 574 0.70 -3.67 -32.99
N ALA A 575 1.73 -4.29 -33.55
CA ALA A 575 1.63 -5.02 -34.82
C ALA A 575 0.70 -6.27 -34.73
N ASN A 576 0.50 -6.83 -33.54
CA ASN A 576 -0.35 -7.98 -33.25
C ASN A 576 -1.76 -7.59 -32.78
N GLY A 577 -2.07 -6.29 -32.76
CA GLY A 577 -3.35 -5.76 -32.30
C GLY A 577 -3.47 -5.63 -30.78
N LEU A 578 -2.42 -5.90 -30.00
CA LEU A 578 -2.41 -5.72 -28.56
C LEU A 578 -2.42 -4.23 -28.19
N LYS A 579 -3.23 -3.87 -27.23
CA LYS A 579 -3.32 -2.50 -26.71
C LYS A 579 -3.52 -2.52 -25.21
N THR A 580 -2.77 -1.71 -24.49
CA THR A 580 -3.02 -1.45 -23.06
C THR A 580 -4.22 -0.53 -22.94
N VAL A 581 -5.21 -0.95 -22.16
CA VAL A 581 -6.44 -0.22 -21.85
C VAL A 581 -6.46 0.06 -20.36
N LEU A 582 -6.77 1.28 -19.96
CA LEU A 582 -6.98 1.70 -18.58
C LEU A 582 -8.43 2.12 -18.40
N GLN A 583 -9.14 1.49 -17.47
CA GLN A 583 -10.44 1.93 -16.98
C GLN A 583 -10.28 2.63 -15.63
N PHE A 584 -10.92 3.78 -15.51
CA PHE A 584 -10.78 4.63 -14.32
C PHE A 584 -12.08 5.41 -14.04
N GLN A 585 -12.16 5.91 -12.82
CA GLN A 585 -13.17 6.88 -12.40
C GLN A 585 -12.47 8.20 -12.06
N ARG A 586 -13.23 9.31 -12.05
CA ARG A 586 -12.71 10.64 -11.75
C ARG A 586 -13.66 11.38 -10.82
N VAL A 587 -13.10 12.01 -9.78
CA VAL A 587 -13.77 13.00 -8.93
C VAL A 587 -12.93 14.26 -8.93
N GLY A 588 -13.45 15.34 -9.46
CA GLY A 588 -12.63 16.54 -9.72
C GLY A 588 -11.45 16.22 -10.65
N GLU A 589 -10.24 16.49 -10.19
CA GLU A 589 -9.01 16.18 -10.92
C GLU A 589 -8.41 14.80 -10.58
N GLN A 590 -8.83 14.16 -9.48
CA GLN A 590 -8.32 12.88 -9.03
C GLN A 590 -8.86 11.72 -9.86
N ARG A 591 -7.98 10.78 -10.22
CA ARG A 591 -8.31 9.55 -10.93
C ARG A 591 -8.17 8.34 -10.02
N TYR A 592 -9.11 7.43 -10.14
CA TYR A 592 -9.22 6.18 -9.41
C TYR A 592 -9.19 5.05 -10.43
N PHE A 593 -8.18 4.20 -10.37
CA PHE A 593 -7.90 3.22 -11.42
C PHE A 593 -8.60 1.89 -11.11
N ASP A 594 -9.61 1.54 -11.90
CA ASP A 594 -10.36 0.29 -11.71
C ASP A 594 -9.50 -0.93 -12.08
N ALA A 595 -9.07 -1.00 -13.33
CA ALA A 595 -8.22 -2.05 -13.87
C ALA A 595 -7.51 -1.56 -15.15
N ALA A 596 -6.35 -2.14 -15.44
CA ALA A 596 -5.68 -1.86 -16.71
C ALA A 596 -4.89 -3.05 -17.25
N GLY A 597 -4.83 -3.16 -18.57
CA GLY A 597 -4.07 -4.20 -19.24
C GLY A 597 -4.58 -4.50 -20.64
N PHE A 598 -4.22 -5.66 -21.19
CA PHE A 598 -4.75 -6.13 -22.46
C PHE A 598 -6.16 -6.70 -22.25
N PRO A 599 -7.14 -6.35 -23.09
CA PRO A 599 -8.47 -6.95 -23.04
C PRO A 599 -8.43 -8.49 -23.05
N GLY A 600 -9.15 -9.10 -22.11
CA GLY A 600 -9.18 -10.55 -21.92
C GLY A 600 -8.00 -11.14 -21.13
N ARG A 601 -7.06 -10.29 -20.64
CA ARG A 601 -5.93 -10.72 -19.79
C ARG A 601 -5.90 -10.05 -18.43
N THR A 602 -6.94 -9.28 -18.04
CA THR A 602 -7.01 -8.57 -16.76
C THR A 602 -8.41 -8.69 -16.17
N VAL A 603 -8.51 -9.19 -14.94
CA VAL A 603 -9.78 -9.26 -14.19
C VAL A 603 -10.31 -7.85 -13.91
N GLY A 604 -11.59 -7.63 -14.21
CA GLY A 604 -12.25 -6.35 -14.01
C GLY A 604 -12.06 -5.35 -15.16
N LEU A 605 -11.31 -5.70 -16.19
CA LEU A 605 -11.22 -4.93 -17.42
C LEU A 605 -12.28 -5.43 -18.42
N ASP A 606 -13.36 -4.67 -18.55
CA ASP A 606 -14.47 -5.02 -19.44
C ASP A 606 -14.02 -4.99 -20.91
N ALA A 607 -14.29 -6.07 -21.66
CA ALA A 607 -14.11 -6.11 -23.10
C ALA A 607 -15.21 -5.26 -23.76
N GLY A 608 -15.01 -3.92 -23.78
CA GLY A 608 -15.72 -2.99 -24.66
C GLY A 608 -17.25 -2.92 -24.56
N GLN A 609 -17.79 -2.13 -23.64
CA GLN A 609 -18.96 -1.31 -23.95
C GLN A 609 -18.46 0.10 -24.29
N GLN A 610 -18.30 0.39 -25.58
CA GLN A 610 -18.34 1.76 -26.08
C GLN A 610 -19.76 2.30 -25.85
N LYS A 611 -20.02 2.82 -24.65
CA LYS A 611 -21.05 3.83 -24.48
C LYS A 611 -20.33 5.17 -24.65
N THR A 612 -20.41 5.70 -25.85
CA THR A 612 -20.20 7.12 -26.16
C THR A 612 -20.87 7.94 -25.07
N ALA A 613 -20.06 8.70 -24.32
CA ALA A 613 -20.56 9.75 -23.47
C ALA A 613 -21.23 10.78 -24.38
N GLY A 614 -22.55 10.79 -24.41
CA GLY A 614 -23.33 11.91 -24.94
C GLY A 614 -23.07 13.14 -24.07
N HIS A 615 -22.90 14.23 -24.71
CA HIS A 615 -22.55 15.62 -24.36
C HIS A 615 -22.96 16.14 -22.98
#